data_57fdec79abb9f6b41e1aad2aa238fe33
#
_entry.id   57fdec79abb9f6b41e1aad2aa238fe33
#
_cell.length_a   1.000
_cell.length_b   1.000
_cell.length_c   1.000
_cell.angle_alpha   90.00
_cell.angle_beta   90.00
_cell.angle_gamma   90.00
#
_symmetry.space_group_name_H-M   'P 1'
#
loop_
_entity.id
_entity.type
_entity.pdbx_description
1 polymer ?
#
loop_
_entity_poly.entity_id
_entity_poly.type
_entity_poly.pdbx_seq_one_letter_code
_entity_poly.pdbx_strand_id
1 'polypeptide(L)'
;MSHNHQKKIAVINDLSGFGRCSIAVALPLISHLGIQCCPLPTAIFSNHTGFESFYVKDFTDSMSPYMAEWKKLDLEFEGILTGFLGSVCQIELVEQFLTEFTTQRTTVIVDPVMGDYGKLYATYTEELCQGIGRLVQYADILTPNVTEACILTGTPYQEHFSEAELLELAKKLCDRGPEKVVITGVSRGSFLENYCYERDYGSSVQRILRIAPQRSGTGDVFASIVAAGAVQGVPFAKSVRTAAGFIRACLKRSSELEIPTTDGVCFEEVIHQLHF
;
A
#
# COMPACT_ATOMS: atom_id res chain seq x y z
N MET A 1 10.57 26.58 12.48
CA MET A 1 11.53 26.70 11.35
C MET A 1 10.72 26.56 10.06
N SER A 2 11.09 27.30 9.02
CA SER A 2 10.44 27.12 7.71
C SER A 2 11.07 25.91 7.02
N HIS A 3 10.27 24.90 6.72
CA HIS A 3 10.69 23.75 5.88
C HIS A 3 10.60 24.12 4.41
N ASN A 4 11.28 23.34 3.53
CA ASN A 4 11.17 23.52 2.10
C ASN A 4 9.73 23.21 1.62
N HIS A 5 9.34 23.76 0.47
CA HIS A 5 8.02 23.56 -0.12
C HIS A 5 7.89 22.25 -0.92
N GLN A 6 8.88 21.35 -0.83
CA GLN A 6 8.79 20.05 -1.47
C GLN A 6 7.67 19.22 -0.82
N LYS A 7 6.83 18.61 -1.66
CA LYS A 7 5.77 17.71 -1.20
C LYS A 7 6.33 16.54 -0.43
N LYS A 8 5.63 16.12 0.62
CA LYS A 8 6.04 15.05 1.53
C LYS A 8 4.96 14.00 1.65
N ILE A 9 5.37 12.73 1.70
CA ILE A 9 4.49 11.62 2.07
C ILE A 9 5.06 10.97 3.33
N ALA A 10 4.25 10.92 4.40
CA ALA A 10 4.53 10.07 5.54
C ALA A 10 4.21 8.61 5.17
N VAL A 11 5.16 7.70 5.34
CA VAL A 11 4.99 6.28 5.07
C VAL A 11 5.07 5.51 6.38
N ILE A 12 3.93 4.97 6.83
CA ILE A 12 3.79 4.20 8.06
C ILE A 12 3.78 2.71 7.69
N ASN A 13 4.93 2.05 7.82
CA ASN A 13 5.12 0.67 7.37
C ASN A 13 6.33 0.06 8.08
N ASP A 14 6.60 -1.23 7.91
CA ASP A 14 7.85 -1.82 8.39
C ASP A 14 9.03 -1.48 7.50
N LEU A 15 10.23 -1.66 8.03
CA LEU A 15 11.48 -1.62 7.29
C LEU A 15 12.10 -3.01 7.28
N SER A 16 12.10 -3.66 6.14
CA SER A 16 12.79 -4.94 5.92
C SER A 16 14.16 -4.71 5.30
N GLY A 17 15.22 -5.21 5.95
CA GLY A 17 16.60 -5.02 5.50
C GLY A 17 16.95 -5.81 4.24
N PHE A 18 16.32 -6.98 4.06
CA PHE A 18 16.47 -7.80 2.87
C PHE A 18 15.12 -8.30 2.36
N GLY A 19 15.03 -8.48 1.03
CA GLY A 19 13.76 -8.72 0.33
C GLY A 19 13.03 -7.38 0.09
N ARG A 20 12.72 -7.09 -1.13
CA ARG A 20 12.17 -5.80 -1.58
C ARG A 20 10.71 -5.66 -1.21
N CYS A 21 10.42 -5.05 -0.06
CA CYS A 21 9.06 -4.76 0.42
C CYS A 21 9.04 -3.52 1.31
N SER A 22 7.87 -3.07 1.65
CA SER A 22 7.58 -2.04 2.66
C SER A 22 8.36 -0.72 2.46
N ILE A 23 8.94 -0.10 3.49
CA ILE A 23 9.69 1.16 3.40
C ILE A 23 10.88 1.04 2.44
N ALA A 24 11.55 -0.12 2.37
CA ALA A 24 12.69 -0.32 1.48
C ALA A 24 12.32 -0.16 -0.01
N VAL A 25 11.05 -0.34 -0.35
CA VAL A 25 10.47 -0.10 -1.69
C VAL A 25 9.87 1.29 -1.79
N ALA A 26 9.06 1.70 -0.81
CA ALA A 26 8.37 2.97 -0.84
C ALA A 26 9.32 4.17 -0.93
N LEU A 27 10.39 4.15 -0.14
CA LEU A 27 11.34 5.26 -0.06
C LEU A 27 12.01 5.58 -1.41
N PRO A 28 12.64 4.65 -2.12
CA PRO A 28 13.25 4.95 -3.42
C PRO A 28 12.22 5.32 -4.49
N LEU A 29 11.03 4.70 -4.53
CA LEU A 29 10.04 4.97 -5.57
C LEU A 29 9.39 6.34 -5.40
N ILE A 30 8.98 6.70 -4.18
CA ILE A 30 8.41 8.01 -3.87
C ILE A 30 9.45 9.11 -4.12
N SER A 31 10.70 8.89 -3.69
CA SER A 31 11.79 9.85 -3.92
C SER A 31 12.12 10.01 -5.40
N HIS A 32 12.12 8.93 -6.19
CA HIS A 32 12.32 8.97 -7.64
C HIS A 32 11.23 9.82 -8.34
N LEU A 33 10.00 9.76 -7.84
CA LEU A 33 8.89 10.58 -8.33
C LEU A 33 8.92 12.04 -7.82
N GLY A 34 10.03 12.48 -7.20
CA GLY A 34 10.24 13.88 -6.80
C GLY A 34 9.54 14.31 -5.52
N ILE A 35 9.09 13.37 -4.70
CA ILE A 35 8.41 13.61 -3.43
C ILE A 35 9.32 13.16 -2.28
N GLN A 36 9.40 13.94 -1.21
CA GLN A 36 10.13 13.53 -0.01
C GLN A 36 9.35 12.42 0.71
N CYS A 37 9.92 11.22 0.77
CA CYS A 37 9.40 10.13 1.60
C CYS A 37 9.87 10.30 3.04
N CYS A 38 8.92 10.31 3.97
CA CYS A 38 9.17 10.46 5.41
C CYS A 38 8.71 9.19 6.13
N PRO A 39 9.62 8.22 6.39
CA PRO A 39 9.23 6.95 6.99
C PRO A 39 8.95 7.06 8.50
N LEU A 40 7.83 6.49 8.94
CA LEU A 40 7.52 6.16 10.34
C LEU A 40 7.51 4.63 10.45
N PRO A 41 8.60 3.99 10.92
CA PRO A 41 8.66 2.54 11.03
C PRO A 41 7.67 1.97 12.06
N THR A 42 7.03 0.85 11.72
CA THR A 42 6.21 0.04 12.65
C THR A 42 7.01 -1.12 13.23
N ALA A 43 7.92 -1.67 12.46
CA ALA A 43 8.87 -2.71 12.85
C ALA A 43 10.14 -2.63 11.99
N ILE A 44 11.23 -3.22 12.46
CA ILE A 44 12.45 -3.39 11.69
C ILE A 44 12.72 -4.89 11.60
N PHE A 45 12.69 -5.41 10.37
CA PHE A 45 12.99 -6.81 10.08
C PHE A 45 14.37 -6.95 9.46
N SER A 46 15.10 -8.03 9.79
CA SER A 46 16.32 -8.38 9.06
C SER A 46 16.00 -8.72 7.59
N ASN A 47 14.89 -9.42 7.38
CA ASN A 47 14.32 -9.84 6.11
C ASN A 47 12.83 -10.10 6.34
N HIS A 48 12.00 -9.98 5.31
CA HIS A 48 10.54 -10.09 5.49
C HIS A 48 10.10 -11.51 5.90
N THR A 49 8.88 -11.60 6.40
CA THR A 49 8.28 -12.81 6.99
C THR A 49 8.06 -13.98 6.02
N GLY A 50 8.29 -13.81 4.73
CA GLY A 50 8.24 -14.87 3.71
C GLY A 50 9.49 -15.77 3.68
N PHE A 51 10.54 -15.43 4.42
CA PHE A 51 11.72 -16.29 4.62
C PHE A 51 11.48 -17.27 5.76
N GLU A 52 12.23 -18.37 5.77
CA GLU A 52 12.14 -19.44 6.78
C GLU A 52 12.40 -18.92 8.21
N SER A 53 13.30 -17.94 8.36
CA SER A 53 13.60 -17.27 9.61
C SER A 53 13.87 -15.79 9.39
N PHE A 54 13.59 -14.97 10.40
CA PHE A 54 13.86 -13.54 10.40
C PHE A 54 14.05 -13.06 11.84
N TYR A 55 14.78 -11.96 11.99
CA TYR A 55 14.80 -11.17 13.21
C TYR A 55 13.84 -9.99 13.07
N VAL A 56 13.11 -9.69 14.13
CA VAL A 56 12.22 -8.51 14.18
C VAL A 56 12.46 -7.71 15.45
N LYS A 57 12.52 -6.40 15.29
CA LYS A 57 12.41 -5.43 16.38
C LYS A 57 11.11 -4.65 16.19
N ASP A 58 10.16 -4.89 17.09
CA ASP A 58 8.92 -4.10 17.17
C ASP A 58 9.25 -2.64 17.49
N PHE A 59 8.58 -1.69 16.86
CA PHE A 59 8.83 -0.27 17.02
C PHE A 59 7.72 0.47 17.76
N THR A 60 6.72 -0.24 18.28
CA THR A 60 5.52 0.32 18.91
C THR A 60 5.84 1.37 19.98
N ASP A 61 6.72 1.05 20.93
CA ASP A 61 7.11 1.96 22.02
C ASP A 61 7.84 3.23 21.51
N SER A 62 8.42 3.14 20.32
CA SER A 62 9.18 4.25 19.71
C SER A 62 8.32 5.15 18.81
N MET A 63 7.13 4.71 18.40
CA MET A 63 6.28 5.50 17.49
C MET A 63 5.81 6.79 18.10
N SER A 64 5.28 6.78 19.34
CA SER A 64 4.82 8.02 20.01
C SER A 64 5.92 9.07 20.19
N PRO A 65 7.11 8.77 20.74
CA PRO A 65 8.18 9.77 20.83
C PRO A 65 8.67 10.22 19.44
N TYR A 66 8.65 9.36 18.43
CA TYR A 66 9.00 9.69 17.05
C TYR A 66 8.01 10.73 16.47
N MET A 67 6.71 10.48 16.62
CA MET A 67 5.65 11.40 16.19
C MET A 67 5.73 12.73 16.92
N ALA A 68 6.05 12.71 18.22
CA ALA A 68 6.21 13.93 19.02
C ALA A 68 7.33 14.83 18.50
N GLU A 69 8.45 14.28 18.00
CA GLU A 69 9.50 15.09 17.35
C GLU A 69 9.02 15.70 16.04
N TRP A 70 8.27 14.97 15.22
CA TRP A 70 7.67 15.54 14.01
C TRP A 70 6.69 16.66 14.28
N LYS A 71 5.93 16.54 15.37
CA LYS A 71 5.02 17.60 15.83
C LYS A 71 5.77 18.86 16.29
N LYS A 72 6.90 18.71 17.00
CA LYS A 72 7.78 19.84 17.36
C LYS A 72 8.38 20.54 16.16
N LEU A 73 8.62 19.79 15.08
CA LEU A 73 9.10 20.32 13.80
C LEU A 73 8.00 20.99 12.97
N ASP A 74 6.73 20.89 13.38
CA ASP A 74 5.57 21.42 12.65
C ASP A 74 5.51 20.85 11.21
N LEU A 75 5.69 19.54 11.08
CA LEU A 75 5.68 18.88 9.78
C LEU A 75 4.26 18.77 9.24
N GLU A 76 4.10 19.11 7.97
CA GLU A 76 2.89 18.88 7.18
C GLU A 76 3.18 17.89 6.06
N PHE A 77 2.20 17.03 5.75
CA PHE A 77 2.30 16.02 4.71
C PHE A 77 1.17 16.19 3.69
N GLU A 78 1.51 16.18 2.41
CA GLU A 78 0.54 16.15 1.32
C GLU A 78 -0.02 14.73 1.10
N GLY A 79 0.67 13.71 1.62
CA GLY A 79 0.19 12.33 1.62
C GLY A 79 0.57 11.59 2.88
N ILE A 80 -0.28 10.64 3.27
CA ILE A 80 0.00 9.64 4.31
C ILE A 80 -0.31 8.28 3.70
N LEU A 81 0.67 7.38 3.69
CA LEU A 81 0.53 6.01 3.22
C LEU A 81 0.72 5.06 4.39
N THR A 82 -0.27 4.22 4.67
CA THR A 82 -0.16 3.14 5.66
C THR A 82 0.09 1.80 4.98
N GLY A 83 0.79 0.90 5.64
CA GLY A 83 1.04 -0.47 5.21
C GLY A 83 0.97 -1.43 6.39
N PHE A 84 2.00 -2.25 6.58
CA PHE A 84 2.05 -3.26 7.64
C PHE A 84 1.96 -2.66 9.05
N LEU A 85 1.06 -3.21 9.86
CA LEU A 85 0.91 -2.94 11.28
C LEU A 85 0.95 -4.26 12.05
N GLY A 86 1.77 -4.32 13.09
CA GLY A 86 2.04 -5.56 13.83
C GLY A 86 1.13 -5.78 15.04
N SER A 87 0.36 -4.78 15.48
CA SER A 87 -0.48 -4.89 16.68
C SER A 87 -1.65 -3.90 16.67
N VAL A 88 -2.67 -4.17 17.51
CA VAL A 88 -3.79 -3.24 17.73
C VAL A 88 -3.32 -1.91 18.31
N CYS A 89 -2.31 -1.93 19.19
CA CYS A 89 -1.70 -0.71 19.72
C CYS A 89 -1.12 0.18 18.63
N GLN A 90 -0.47 -0.41 17.61
CA GLN A 90 0.01 0.36 16.46
C GLN A 90 -1.14 0.98 15.65
N ILE A 91 -2.29 0.31 15.56
CA ILE A 91 -3.47 0.88 14.89
C ILE A 91 -3.94 2.13 15.64
N GLU A 92 -4.01 2.09 16.96
CA GLU A 92 -4.39 3.25 17.78
C GLU A 92 -3.39 4.41 17.61
N LEU A 93 -2.10 4.11 17.53
CA LEU A 93 -1.06 5.11 17.24
C LEU A 93 -1.21 5.71 15.83
N VAL A 94 -1.60 4.90 14.85
CA VAL A 94 -1.86 5.38 13.48
C VAL A 94 -3.13 6.23 13.45
N GLU A 95 -4.20 5.86 14.14
CA GLU A 95 -5.40 6.70 14.28
C GLU A 95 -5.06 8.05 14.91
N GLN A 96 -4.21 8.07 15.95
CA GLN A 96 -3.69 9.30 16.54
C GLN A 96 -2.89 10.11 15.51
N PHE A 97 -1.96 9.47 14.77
CA PHE A 97 -1.17 10.11 13.73
C PHE A 97 -2.07 10.76 12.66
N LEU A 98 -3.05 10.01 12.16
CA LEU A 98 -4.00 10.51 11.17
C LEU A 98 -4.78 11.73 11.70
N THR A 99 -5.23 11.68 12.96
CA THR A 99 -5.93 12.80 13.59
C THR A 99 -5.04 14.04 13.74
N GLU A 100 -3.76 13.87 14.05
CA GLU A 100 -2.83 14.98 14.35
C GLU A 100 -2.20 15.58 13.09
N PHE A 101 -1.94 14.79 12.04
CA PHE A 101 -1.17 15.22 10.86
C PHE A 101 -1.99 15.37 9.58
N THR A 102 -3.27 14.98 9.57
CA THR A 102 -4.14 15.20 8.40
C THR A 102 -4.63 16.64 8.37
N THR A 103 -4.50 17.27 7.22
CA THR A 103 -5.01 18.61 6.92
C THR A 103 -5.92 18.54 5.70
N GLN A 104 -6.56 19.64 5.30
CA GLN A 104 -7.38 19.72 4.07
C GLN A 104 -6.57 19.45 2.78
N ARG A 105 -5.24 19.46 2.85
CA ARG A 105 -4.34 19.21 1.72
C ARG A 105 -3.75 17.81 1.72
N THR A 106 -3.99 17.06 2.78
CA THR A 106 -3.44 15.71 2.95
C THR A 106 -4.34 14.70 2.28
N THR A 107 -3.77 13.83 1.45
CA THR A 107 -4.45 12.65 0.92
C THR A 107 -4.00 11.43 1.72
N VAL A 108 -4.93 10.70 2.29
CA VAL A 108 -4.68 9.48 3.08
C VAL A 108 -4.89 8.26 2.20
N ILE A 109 -3.85 7.46 2.03
CA ILE A 109 -3.87 6.20 1.30
C ILE A 109 -3.70 5.06 2.30
N VAL A 110 -4.68 4.19 2.38
CA VAL A 110 -4.63 3.01 3.23
C VAL A 110 -4.41 1.77 2.37
N ASP A 111 -3.26 1.13 2.57
CA ASP A 111 -3.00 -0.22 2.09
C ASP A 111 -3.33 -1.18 3.23
N PRO A 112 -4.46 -1.90 3.18
CA PRO A 112 -4.99 -2.64 4.33
C PRO A 112 -4.38 -4.04 4.40
N VAL A 113 -3.05 -4.09 4.54
CA VAL A 113 -2.28 -5.35 4.55
C VAL A 113 -2.81 -6.31 5.60
N MET A 114 -3.37 -7.46 5.16
CA MET A 114 -3.91 -8.51 6.06
C MET A 114 -3.68 -9.92 5.54
N GLY A 115 -3.67 -10.14 4.24
CA GLY A 115 -3.57 -11.46 3.66
C GLY A 115 -3.69 -11.48 2.14
N ASP A 116 -3.58 -12.66 1.54
CA ASP A 116 -3.73 -12.87 0.10
C ASP A 116 -4.24 -14.28 -0.19
N TYR A 117 -4.80 -14.52 -1.38
CA TYR A 117 -5.35 -15.82 -1.82
C TYR A 117 -6.35 -16.45 -0.85
N GLY A 118 -7.21 -15.64 -0.24
CA GLY A 118 -8.23 -16.08 0.72
C GLY A 118 -7.67 -16.45 2.10
N LYS A 119 -6.42 -16.14 2.41
CA LYS A 119 -5.76 -16.49 3.68
C LYS A 119 -5.14 -15.26 4.32
N LEU A 120 -5.23 -15.19 5.65
CA LEU A 120 -4.47 -14.22 6.43
C LEU A 120 -2.98 -14.55 6.39
N TYR A 121 -2.15 -13.51 6.47
CA TYR A 121 -0.73 -13.71 6.75
C TYR A 121 -0.52 -14.29 8.15
N ALA A 122 0.54 -15.07 8.36
CA ALA A 122 0.77 -15.84 9.56
C ALA A 122 0.81 -15.04 10.88
N THR A 123 1.12 -13.76 10.80
CA THR A 123 1.19 -12.84 11.95
C THR A 123 -0.14 -12.13 12.25
N TYR A 124 -1.18 -12.33 11.43
CA TYR A 124 -2.46 -11.62 11.56
C TYR A 124 -3.49 -12.42 12.33
N THR A 125 -4.17 -11.74 13.24
CA THR A 125 -5.32 -12.26 13.99
C THR A 125 -6.60 -11.58 13.52
N GLU A 126 -7.76 -12.16 13.84
CA GLU A 126 -9.05 -11.53 13.54
C GLU A 126 -9.19 -10.16 14.20
N GLU A 127 -8.71 -10.00 15.44
CA GLU A 127 -8.70 -8.73 16.16
C GLU A 127 -7.89 -7.66 15.43
N LEU A 128 -6.69 -8.03 14.94
CA LEU A 128 -5.85 -7.12 14.17
C LEU A 128 -6.53 -6.71 12.85
N CYS A 129 -7.16 -7.65 12.15
CA CYS A 129 -7.92 -7.36 10.93
C CYS A 129 -9.10 -6.41 11.18
N GLN A 130 -9.83 -6.60 12.28
CA GLN A 130 -10.90 -5.69 12.70
C GLN A 130 -10.35 -4.28 12.98
N GLY A 131 -9.20 -4.21 13.64
CA GLY A 131 -8.49 -2.96 13.89
C GLY A 131 -8.09 -2.23 12.62
N ILE A 132 -7.44 -2.93 11.67
CA ILE A 132 -7.10 -2.37 10.34
C ILE A 132 -8.37 -1.87 9.63
N GLY A 133 -9.48 -2.59 9.77
CA GLY A 133 -10.76 -2.16 9.25
C GLY A 133 -11.23 -0.78 9.76
N ARG A 134 -10.78 -0.33 10.94
CA ARG A 134 -11.08 1.02 11.45
C ARG A 134 -10.36 2.12 10.66
N LEU A 135 -9.17 1.82 10.09
CA LEU A 135 -8.42 2.81 9.32
C LEU A 135 -9.10 3.19 8.02
N VAL A 136 -9.99 2.34 7.50
CA VAL A 136 -10.71 2.58 6.24
C VAL A 136 -11.50 3.90 6.28
N GLN A 137 -12.04 4.29 7.43
CA GLN A 137 -12.80 5.54 7.57
C GLN A 137 -11.96 6.82 7.39
N TYR A 138 -10.64 6.72 7.51
CA TYR A 138 -9.72 7.85 7.33
C TYR A 138 -9.17 7.94 5.91
N ALA A 139 -9.41 6.90 5.09
CA ALA A 139 -8.83 6.81 3.76
C ALA A 139 -9.56 7.70 2.75
N ASP A 140 -8.82 8.41 1.91
CA ASP A 140 -9.29 8.96 0.65
C ASP A 140 -9.18 7.92 -0.47
N ILE A 141 -8.11 7.12 -0.41
CA ILE A 141 -7.83 6.04 -1.36
C ILE A 141 -7.55 4.75 -0.58
N LEU A 142 -8.20 3.66 -1.00
CA LEU A 142 -8.00 2.32 -0.43
C LEU A 142 -7.48 1.36 -1.52
N THR A 143 -6.44 0.56 -1.20
CA THR A 143 -5.76 -0.30 -2.17
C THR A 143 -5.81 -1.81 -1.84
N PRO A 144 -6.93 -2.38 -1.42
CA PRO A 144 -7.01 -3.78 -1.03
C PRO A 144 -6.77 -4.73 -2.21
N ASN A 145 -6.18 -5.89 -1.93
CA ASN A 145 -6.34 -7.03 -2.83
C ASN A 145 -7.73 -7.67 -2.64
N VAL A 146 -8.06 -8.69 -3.45
CA VAL A 146 -9.37 -9.37 -3.39
C VAL A 146 -9.66 -9.95 -1.99
N THR A 147 -8.64 -10.53 -1.33
CA THR A 147 -8.79 -11.12 0.00
C THR A 147 -9.11 -10.07 1.04
N GLU A 148 -8.38 -8.97 1.02
CA GLU A 148 -8.56 -7.84 1.93
C GLU A 148 -9.92 -7.15 1.72
N ALA A 149 -10.33 -6.98 0.46
CA ALA A 149 -11.66 -6.47 0.14
C ALA A 149 -12.78 -7.36 0.71
N CYS A 150 -12.62 -8.69 0.62
CA CYS A 150 -13.55 -9.65 1.22
C CYS A 150 -13.59 -9.56 2.74
N ILE A 151 -12.43 -9.51 3.40
CA ILE A 151 -12.33 -9.38 4.87
C ILE A 151 -13.00 -8.07 5.32
N LEU A 152 -12.67 -6.95 4.69
CA LEU A 152 -13.19 -5.64 5.06
C LEU A 152 -14.70 -5.51 4.86
N THR A 153 -15.29 -6.23 3.91
CA THR A 153 -16.73 -6.17 3.63
C THR A 153 -17.54 -7.30 4.25
N GLY A 154 -16.87 -8.26 4.92
CA GLY A 154 -17.51 -9.48 5.42
C GLY A 154 -18.05 -10.39 4.30
N THR A 155 -17.52 -10.26 3.09
CA THR A 155 -17.93 -11.07 1.94
C THR A 155 -17.06 -12.33 1.86
N PRO A 156 -17.62 -13.52 1.67
CA PRO A 156 -16.83 -14.74 1.49
C PRO A 156 -15.86 -14.62 0.30
N TYR A 157 -14.62 -15.05 0.51
CA TYR A 157 -13.64 -15.10 -0.56
C TYR A 157 -14.02 -16.15 -1.60
N GLN A 158 -13.82 -15.81 -2.87
CA GLN A 158 -13.92 -16.73 -4.01
C GLN A 158 -12.81 -16.41 -5.03
N GLU A 159 -12.41 -17.41 -5.81
CA GLU A 159 -11.34 -17.24 -6.80
C GLU A 159 -11.74 -16.34 -7.98
N HIS A 160 -13.04 -16.27 -8.25
CA HIS A 160 -13.58 -15.54 -9.40
C HIS A 160 -14.74 -14.64 -8.96
N PHE A 161 -14.59 -13.36 -9.21
CA PHE A 161 -15.62 -12.35 -9.02
C PHE A 161 -16.07 -11.79 -10.37
N SER A 162 -17.35 -11.69 -10.60
CA SER A 162 -17.90 -10.92 -11.73
C SER A 162 -17.65 -9.43 -11.56
N GLU A 163 -17.78 -8.65 -12.63
CA GLU A 163 -17.67 -7.18 -12.54
C GLU A 163 -18.73 -6.58 -11.62
N ALA A 164 -19.94 -7.16 -11.60
CA ALA A 164 -21.03 -6.71 -10.72
C ALA A 164 -20.69 -6.93 -9.24
N GLU A 165 -20.12 -8.08 -8.90
CA GLU A 165 -19.67 -8.38 -7.53
C GLU A 165 -18.49 -7.49 -7.09
N LEU A 166 -17.55 -7.22 -7.99
CA LEU A 166 -16.44 -6.27 -7.71
C LEU A 166 -16.95 -4.85 -7.50
N LEU A 167 -17.94 -4.43 -8.28
CA LEU A 167 -18.59 -3.13 -8.10
C LEU A 167 -19.29 -3.04 -6.74
N GLU A 168 -19.98 -4.11 -6.33
CA GLU A 168 -20.62 -4.16 -5.02
C GLU A 168 -19.60 -4.11 -3.88
N LEU A 169 -18.51 -4.88 -3.96
CA LEU A 169 -17.40 -4.80 -3.00
C LEU A 169 -16.83 -3.38 -2.90
N ALA A 170 -16.51 -2.77 -4.05
CA ALA A 170 -15.94 -1.43 -4.09
C ALA A 170 -16.88 -0.37 -3.50
N LYS A 171 -18.19 -0.46 -3.77
CA LYS A 171 -19.20 0.43 -3.16
C LYS A 171 -19.27 0.26 -1.65
N LYS A 172 -19.35 -0.99 -1.16
CA LYS A 172 -19.35 -1.28 0.30
C LYS A 172 -18.11 -0.70 0.98
N LEU A 173 -16.95 -0.75 0.32
CA LEU A 173 -15.71 -0.14 0.84
C LEU A 173 -15.80 1.38 0.84
N CYS A 174 -16.29 2.00 -0.24
CA CYS A 174 -16.49 3.44 -0.30
C CYS A 174 -17.50 3.95 0.73
N ASP A 175 -18.55 3.18 1.06
CA ASP A 175 -19.53 3.55 2.10
C ASP A 175 -18.90 3.64 3.51
N ARG A 176 -17.68 3.12 3.69
CA ARG A 176 -16.92 3.19 4.93
C ARG A 176 -15.97 4.39 5.04
N GLY A 177 -15.81 5.18 3.99
CA GLY A 177 -14.96 6.38 4.02
C GLY A 177 -14.38 6.76 2.67
N PRO A 178 -13.58 5.90 2.02
CA PRO A 178 -12.80 6.29 0.86
C PRO A 178 -13.67 6.72 -0.33
N GLU A 179 -13.20 7.73 -1.05
CA GLU A 179 -13.80 8.15 -2.31
C GLU A 179 -13.32 7.28 -3.48
N LYS A 180 -12.15 6.67 -3.33
CA LYS A 180 -11.50 5.87 -4.37
C LYS A 180 -11.04 4.53 -3.82
N VAL A 181 -11.39 3.47 -4.52
CA VAL A 181 -10.97 2.10 -4.18
C VAL A 181 -10.36 1.45 -5.41
N VAL A 182 -9.25 0.77 -5.24
CA VAL A 182 -8.74 -0.14 -6.26
C VAL A 182 -8.59 -1.54 -5.68
N ILE A 183 -9.41 -2.48 -6.14
CA ILE A 183 -9.27 -3.89 -5.80
C ILE A 183 -8.22 -4.50 -6.73
N THR A 184 -7.07 -4.87 -6.16
CA THR A 184 -5.92 -5.36 -6.91
C THR A 184 -5.92 -6.87 -7.06
N GLY A 185 -5.20 -7.38 -8.07
CA GLY A 185 -4.90 -8.81 -8.20
C GLY A 185 -6.08 -9.69 -8.66
N VAL A 186 -7.12 -9.11 -9.25
CA VAL A 186 -8.25 -9.88 -9.77
C VAL A 186 -7.81 -10.76 -10.93
N SER A 187 -7.94 -12.08 -10.77
CA SER A 187 -7.49 -13.06 -11.78
C SER A 187 -8.48 -13.20 -12.93
N ARG A 188 -8.00 -13.09 -14.18
CA ARG A 188 -8.78 -13.29 -15.41
C ARG A 188 -7.98 -14.10 -16.43
N GLY A 189 -7.86 -15.41 -16.21
CA GLY A 189 -7.06 -16.29 -17.07
C GLY A 189 -5.60 -15.83 -17.15
N SER A 190 -5.13 -15.45 -18.34
CA SER A 190 -3.77 -14.95 -18.56
C SER A 190 -3.56 -13.49 -18.10
N PHE A 191 -4.57 -12.84 -17.57
CA PHE A 191 -4.50 -11.43 -17.16
C PHE A 191 -4.69 -11.26 -15.66
N LEU A 192 -4.14 -10.16 -15.13
CA LEU A 192 -4.48 -9.57 -13.85
C LEU A 192 -5.20 -8.25 -14.10
N GLU A 193 -6.28 -8.03 -13.36
CA GLU A 193 -7.04 -6.80 -13.40
C GLU A 193 -6.92 -6.07 -12.06
N ASN A 194 -6.81 -4.75 -12.15
CA ASN A 194 -7.02 -3.85 -11.03
C ASN A 194 -8.36 -3.15 -11.27
N TYR A 195 -9.33 -3.44 -10.42
CA TYR A 195 -10.69 -2.89 -10.53
C TYR A 195 -10.75 -1.58 -9.74
N CYS A 196 -10.81 -0.46 -10.46
CA CYS A 196 -10.90 0.88 -9.90
C CYS A 196 -12.36 1.30 -9.76
N TYR A 197 -12.67 1.96 -8.65
CA TYR A 197 -13.95 2.63 -8.44
C TYR A 197 -13.70 4.01 -7.82
N GLU A 198 -14.32 5.03 -8.38
CA GLU A 198 -14.34 6.40 -7.87
C GLU A 198 -15.80 6.79 -7.68
N ARG A 199 -16.18 7.24 -6.48
CA ARG A 199 -17.59 7.49 -6.09
C ARG A 199 -18.38 8.28 -7.13
N ASP A 200 -17.80 9.35 -7.65
CA ASP A 200 -18.49 10.26 -8.59
C ASP A 200 -18.26 9.92 -10.08
N TYR A 201 -17.29 9.05 -10.38
CA TYR A 201 -16.88 8.75 -11.76
C TYR A 201 -17.18 7.33 -12.21
N GLY A 202 -17.56 6.44 -11.26
CA GLY A 202 -17.88 5.06 -11.55
C GLY A 202 -16.66 4.14 -11.58
N SER A 203 -16.76 3.02 -12.31
CA SER A 203 -15.72 1.98 -12.34
C SER A 203 -14.92 2.00 -13.64
N SER A 204 -13.67 1.55 -13.53
CA SER A 204 -12.78 1.26 -14.66
C SER A 204 -11.88 0.08 -14.33
N VAL A 205 -11.40 -0.64 -15.35
CA VAL A 205 -10.52 -1.80 -15.19
C VAL A 205 -9.18 -1.54 -15.86
N GLN A 206 -8.10 -1.73 -15.12
CA GLN A 206 -6.75 -1.71 -15.65
C GLN A 206 -6.24 -3.15 -15.76
N ARG A 207 -6.15 -3.64 -16.98
CA ARG A 207 -5.75 -5.04 -17.28
C ARG A 207 -4.31 -5.11 -17.73
N ILE A 208 -3.55 -6.03 -17.14
CA ILE A 208 -2.18 -6.34 -17.54
C ILE A 208 -2.02 -7.84 -17.79
N LEU A 209 -1.11 -8.21 -18.69
CA LEU A 209 -0.73 -9.61 -18.86
C LEU A 209 -0.02 -10.10 -17.59
N ARG A 210 -0.49 -11.23 -17.06
CA ARG A 210 0.15 -11.85 -15.89
C ARG A 210 1.56 -12.29 -16.24
N ILE A 211 2.51 -11.94 -15.40
CA ILE A 211 3.87 -12.47 -15.40
C ILE A 211 4.01 -13.31 -14.13
N ALA A 212 4.28 -14.58 -14.29
CA ALA A 212 4.56 -15.49 -13.17
C ALA A 212 6.08 -15.60 -12.97
N PRO A 213 6.53 -15.89 -11.74
CA PRO A 213 5.76 -16.00 -10.51
C PRO A 213 5.50 -14.64 -9.86
N GLN A 214 4.50 -14.60 -8.95
CA GLN A 214 4.28 -13.48 -8.05
C GLN A 214 5.43 -13.35 -7.05
N ARG A 215 5.71 -12.11 -6.59
CA ARG A 215 6.84 -11.80 -5.73
C ARG A 215 6.42 -10.86 -4.61
N SER A 216 7.16 -10.89 -3.51
CA SER A 216 7.02 -9.95 -2.41
C SER A 216 7.22 -8.50 -2.88
N GLY A 217 6.55 -7.55 -2.24
CA GLY A 217 6.70 -6.11 -2.47
C GLY A 217 5.91 -5.52 -3.64
N THR A 218 5.15 -6.32 -4.40
CA THR A 218 4.30 -5.79 -5.48
C THR A 218 3.22 -4.86 -4.96
N GLY A 219 2.63 -5.15 -3.79
CA GLY A 219 1.68 -4.28 -3.09
C GLY A 219 2.30 -2.95 -2.72
N ASP A 220 3.49 -2.97 -2.10
CA ASP A 220 4.21 -1.76 -1.69
C ASP A 220 4.60 -0.88 -2.89
N VAL A 221 5.05 -1.50 -4.00
CA VAL A 221 5.30 -0.77 -5.27
C VAL A 221 4.01 -0.10 -5.75
N PHE A 222 2.90 -0.84 -5.75
CA PHE A 222 1.61 -0.36 -6.20
C PHE A 222 1.12 0.82 -5.36
N ALA A 223 1.03 0.65 -4.05
CA ALA A 223 0.53 1.65 -3.12
C ALA A 223 1.41 2.92 -3.13
N SER A 224 2.75 2.76 -3.20
CA SER A 224 3.70 3.89 -3.29
C SER A 224 3.48 4.74 -4.54
N ILE A 225 3.29 4.11 -5.71
CA ILE A 225 3.07 4.84 -6.97
C ILE A 225 1.69 5.51 -6.96
N VAL A 226 0.65 4.84 -6.44
CA VAL A 226 -0.69 5.44 -6.31
C VAL A 226 -0.66 6.63 -5.36
N ALA A 227 0.04 6.52 -4.23
CA ALA A 227 0.21 7.62 -3.26
C ALA A 227 0.95 8.82 -3.88
N ALA A 228 2.06 8.56 -4.57
CA ALA A 228 2.81 9.61 -5.26
C ALA A 228 1.96 10.31 -6.34
N GLY A 229 1.20 9.54 -7.12
CA GLY A 229 0.29 10.08 -8.13
C GLY A 229 -0.81 10.95 -7.52
N ALA A 230 -1.43 10.53 -6.43
CA ALA A 230 -2.43 11.29 -5.72
C ALA A 230 -1.89 12.65 -5.24
N VAL A 231 -0.72 12.65 -4.60
CA VAL A 231 -0.05 13.86 -4.11
C VAL A 231 0.35 14.80 -5.27
N GLN A 232 0.68 14.26 -6.44
CA GLN A 232 0.99 15.06 -7.63
C GLN A 232 -0.23 15.55 -8.40
N GLY A 233 -1.45 15.09 -8.04
CA GLY A 233 -2.68 15.42 -8.75
C GLY A 233 -2.86 14.65 -10.06
N VAL A 234 -2.19 13.51 -10.20
CA VAL A 234 -2.36 12.60 -11.35
C VAL A 234 -3.73 11.92 -11.26
N PRO A 235 -4.50 11.82 -12.35
CA PRO A 235 -5.77 11.10 -12.34
C PRO A 235 -5.62 9.66 -11.80
N PHE A 236 -6.54 9.22 -10.94
CA PHE A 236 -6.45 7.94 -10.22
C PHE A 236 -6.23 6.75 -11.15
N ALA A 237 -7.06 6.61 -12.19
CA ALA A 237 -6.91 5.54 -13.16
C ALA A 237 -5.55 5.56 -13.90
N LYS A 238 -4.93 6.74 -14.08
CA LYS A 238 -3.59 6.86 -14.66
C LYS A 238 -2.53 6.39 -13.67
N SER A 239 -2.63 6.76 -12.38
CA SER A 239 -1.72 6.30 -11.33
C SER A 239 -1.75 4.77 -11.21
N VAL A 240 -2.95 4.17 -11.19
CA VAL A 240 -3.14 2.70 -11.18
C VAL A 240 -2.52 2.03 -12.40
N ARG A 241 -2.71 2.60 -13.60
CA ARG A 241 -2.10 2.07 -14.84
C ARG A 241 -0.59 2.15 -14.80
N THR A 242 -0.03 3.26 -14.33
CA THR A 242 1.42 3.44 -14.17
C THR A 242 1.98 2.40 -13.19
N ALA A 243 1.35 2.23 -12.02
CA ALA A 243 1.75 1.23 -11.02
C ALA A 243 1.74 -0.19 -11.60
N ALA A 244 0.64 -0.60 -12.25
CA ALA A 244 0.51 -1.91 -12.85
C ALA A 244 1.55 -2.16 -13.97
N GLY A 245 1.78 -1.16 -14.82
CA GLY A 245 2.80 -1.21 -15.89
C GLY A 245 4.21 -1.32 -15.34
N PHE A 246 4.53 -0.56 -14.31
CA PHE A 246 5.84 -0.60 -13.66
C PHE A 246 6.10 -1.93 -12.95
N ILE A 247 5.12 -2.47 -12.19
CA ILE A 247 5.22 -3.80 -11.58
C ILE A 247 5.48 -4.87 -12.63
N ARG A 248 4.79 -4.80 -13.77
CA ARG A 248 5.04 -5.73 -14.89
C ARG A 248 6.49 -5.66 -15.39
N ALA A 249 7.06 -4.45 -15.52
CA ALA A 249 8.46 -4.28 -15.89
C ALA A 249 9.42 -4.87 -14.83
N CYS A 250 9.14 -4.63 -13.54
CA CYS A 250 9.89 -5.22 -12.43
C CYS A 250 9.86 -6.75 -12.44
N LEU A 251 8.66 -7.35 -12.61
CA LEU A 251 8.50 -8.80 -12.64
C LEU A 251 9.22 -9.43 -13.84
N LYS A 252 9.14 -8.81 -15.00
CA LYS A 252 9.86 -9.25 -16.20
C LYS A 252 11.37 -9.23 -15.94
N ARG A 253 11.89 -8.12 -15.41
CA ARG A 253 13.31 -7.98 -15.11
C ARG A 253 13.79 -8.95 -14.05
N SER A 254 13.00 -9.17 -13.00
CA SER A 254 13.29 -10.17 -11.97
C SER A 254 13.41 -11.58 -12.53
N SER A 255 12.57 -11.93 -13.51
CA SER A 255 12.61 -13.23 -14.17
C SER A 255 13.82 -13.36 -15.09
N GLU A 256 14.19 -12.30 -15.83
CA GLU A 256 15.37 -12.28 -16.69
C GLU A 256 16.68 -12.44 -15.90
N LEU A 257 16.71 -11.91 -14.67
CA LEU A 257 17.86 -12.00 -13.75
C LEU A 257 17.81 -13.25 -12.86
N GLU A 258 16.82 -14.13 -13.03
CA GLU A 258 16.63 -15.35 -12.23
C GLU A 258 16.61 -15.09 -10.71
N ILE A 259 16.13 -13.90 -10.30
CA ILE A 259 16.05 -13.52 -8.88
C ILE A 259 15.08 -14.47 -8.17
N PRO A 260 15.42 -15.04 -7.00
CA PRO A 260 14.49 -15.82 -6.20
C PRO A 260 13.19 -15.05 -5.88
N THR A 261 12.06 -15.75 -5.81
CA THR A 261 10.76 -15.10 -5.57
C THR A 261 10.68 -14.42 -4.22
N THR A 262 11.38 -14.97 -3.22
CA THR A 262 11.52 -14.41 -1.87
C THR A 262 12.28 -13.09 -1.83
N ASP A 263 13.18 -12.86 -2.79
CA ASP A 263 14.00 -11.64 -2.80
C ASP A 263 13.22 -10.41 -3.31
N GLY A 264 11.95 -10.60 -3.68
CA GLY A 264 11.04 -9.54 -4.11
C GLY A 264 11.24 -9.12 -5.56
N VAL A 265 10.67 -7.97 -5.90
CA VAL A 265 10.67 -7.44 -7.28
C VAL A 265 11.87 -6.53 -7.53
N CYS A 266 12.64 -6.81 -8.59
CA CYS A 266 13.75 -5.96 -9.00
C CYS A 266 13.23 -4.66 -9.64
N PHE A 267 13.16 -3.62 -8.85
CA PHE A 267 12.76 -2.29 -9.34
C PHE A 267 13.98 -1.41 -9.68
N GLU A 268 15.12 -1.67 -9.11
CA GLU A 268 16.33 -0.85 -9.21
C GLU A 268 16.77 -0.65 -10.67
N GLU A 269 16.76 -1.72 -11.45
CA GLU A 269 17.22 -1.66 -12.85
C GLU A 269 16.20 -1.05 -13.81
N VAL A 270 14.94 -0.96 -13.40
CA VAL A 270 13.85 -0.44 -14.23
C VAL A 270 13.24 0.85 -13.70
N ILE A 271 13.74 1.37 -12.58
CA ILE A 271 13.21 2.58 -11.93
C ILE A 271 13.17 3.80 -12.88
N HIS A 272 14.11 3.90 -13.82
CA HIS A 272 14.18 4.94 -14.84
C HIS A 272 12.94 4.97 -15.78
N GLN A 273 12.15 3.87 -15.82
CA GLN A 273 10.89 3.79 -16.60
C GLN A 273 9.69 4.31 -15.81
N LEU A 274 9.86 4.60 -14.51
CA LEU A 274 8.77 5.07 -13.66
C LEU A 274 8.57 6.58 -13.82
N HIS A 275 7.47 6.96 -14.46
CA HIS A 275 7.02 8.34 -14.63
C HIS A 275 5.50 8.37 -14.88
N PHE A 276 4.86 9.48 -14.56
CA PHE A 276 3.43 9.70 -14.81
C PHE A 276 3.13 10.29 -16.16
#